data_b018985e5ff068ae24153e147efc39fd
#
_entry.id   b018985e5ff068ae24153e147efc39fd
#
_cell.length_a   1.000
_cell.length_b   1.000
_cell.length_c   1.000
_cell.angle_alpha   90.00
_cell.angle_beta   90.00
_cell.angle_gamma   90.00
#
_symmetry.space_group_name_H-M   'P 1'
#
loop_
_entity.id
_entity.type
_entity.pdbx_description
1 polymer ?
#
loop_
_entity_poly.entity_id
_entity_poly.type
_entity_poly.pdbx_seq_one_letter_code
_entity_poly.pdbx_strand_id
1 'polypeptide(L)'
;RGDALRFALRPLQEAETKGIFAASHTRAADPLQSSPGPARTSPMHHARQHAETRTRERRYRLAHEAARLIAESGIRDFHQAKLKAAQRLGIHDDASLPRNREIEEALREYQRLFQGDAQVNALRQRRDAALRALEFFAPFEARLVGAVLDGTADANAPVQLQLYTDDAEAVPRFLEDHRIPAETRSRRIRLDRERTIDCAVWLFSAEDLGFDLTVLPYDALRQAPLSSIDEKPMRRASAAQLQALLVNEDLAGYENDSDR
;
A
#
# COMPACT_ATOMS: atom_id res chain seq x y z
N ARG A 1 -4.58 21.49 23.17
CA ARG A 1 -4.94 20.09 23.52
C ARG A 1 -4.52 19.24 22.33
N GLY A 2 -3.39 18.55 22.39
CA GLY A 2 -2.78 17.76 21.30
C GLY A 2 -1.26 17.93 21.25
N ASP A 3 -0.65 18.59 22.23
CA ASP A 3 0.78 18.96 22.21
C ASP A 3 1.73 17.76 22.40
N ALA A 4 1.28 16.65 22.98
CA ALA A 4 2.13 15.49 23.22
C ALA A 4 2.58 14.81 21.91
N LEU A 5 1.66 14.65 20.96
CA LEU A 5 2.01 14.10 19.65
C LEU A 5 2.77 15.12 18.79
N ARG A 6 2.47 16.40 18.89
CA ARG A 6 3.24 17.47 18.24
C ARG A 6 4.70 17.51 18.70
N PHE A 7 4.95 17.23 19.97
CA PHE A 7 6.31 17.19 20.49
C PHE A 7 7.07 15.93 20.05
N ALA A 8 6.39 14.77 20.02
CA ALA A 8 6.94 13.50 19.53
C ALA A 8 7.09 13.45 18.00
N LEU A 9 6.30 14.25 17.27
CA LEU A 9 6.26 14.27 15.81
C LEU A 9 7.05 15.45 15.19
N ARG A 10 8.06 16.00 15.87
CA ARG A 10 8.95 17.04 15.29
C ARG A 10 9.74 16.48 14.11
N PRO A 11 9.98 17.28 13.06
CA PRO A 11 10.77 16.84 11.91
C PRO A 11 12.19 16.46 12.33
N LEU A 12 12.66 15.32 11.81
CA LEU A 12 14.06 14.90 11.94
C LEU A 12 14.94 15.84 11.13
N GLN A 13 15.95 16.42 11.76
CA GLN A 13 16.96 17.20 11.06
C GLN A 13 17.78 16.31 10.14
N GLU A 14 18.08 16.83 8.97
CA GLU A 14 18.86 16.21 7.89
C GLU A 14 20.17 15.61 8.41
N ALA A 15 20.36 14.32 8.15
CA ALA A 15 21.65 13.65 8.35
C ALA A 15 22.38 13.55 7.01
N GLU A 16 23.53 14.19 6.92
CA GLU A 16 24.44 14.17 5.77
C GLU A 16 24.95 12.76 5.46
N THR A 17 24.76 12.31 4.23
CA THR A 17 25.35 11.07 3.72
C THR A 17 26.58 11.33 2.88
N LYS A 18 27.73 10.81 3.32
CA LYS A 18 28.96 10.69 2.52
C LYS A 18 28.93 9.37 1.75
N GLY A 19 29.21 9.46 0.45
CA GLY A 19 29.18 8.34 -0.48
C GLY A 19 30.40 7.39 -0.42
N ILE A 20 30.23 6.21 -0.96
CA ILE A 20 31.33 5.35 -1.44
C ILE A 20 30.90 4.63 -2.73
N PHE A 21 31.74 4.81 -3.74
CA PHE A 21 31.72 4.19 -5.08
C PHE A 21 32.34 2.79 -5.06
N ALA A 22 31.83 1.82 -5.84
CA ALA A 22 32.64 0.84 -6.55
C ALA A 22 31.87 0.13 -7.67
N ALA A 23 32.43 0.18 -8.87
CA ALA A 23 31.99 -0.46 -10.08
C ALA A 23 32.63 -1.85 -10.25
N SER A 24 31.95 -2.78 -10.94
CA SER A 24 32.63 -3.88 -11.64
C SER A 24 31.76 -4.42 -12.79
N HIS A 25 32.35 -4.36 -13.98
CA HIS A 25 31.90 -4.94 -15.23
C HIS A 25 32.27 -6.44 -15.29
N THR A 26 31.42 -7.26 -15.86
CA THR A 26 31.88 -8.42 -16.63
C THR A 26 30.88 -8.82 -17.73
N ARG A 27 31.44 -9.04 -18.89
CA ARG A 27 30.86 -9.38 -20.20
C ARG A 27 31.17 -10.83 -20.51
N ALA A 28 30.22 -11.66 -21.01
CA ALA A 28 30.48 -12.90 -21.73
C ALA A 28 29.30 -13.30 -22.61
N ALA A 29 29.52 -13.41 -23.77
CA ALA A 29 29.44 -14.17 -25.01
C ALA A 29 28.26 -15.14 -25.21
N ASP A 30 27.66 -14.99 -26.40
CA ASP A 30 26.68 -15.82 -27.08
C ASP A 30 27.22 -17.22 -27.48
N PRO A 31 26.35 -18.22 -27.61
CA PRO A 31 26.42 -19.06 -28.80
C PRO A 31 25.10 -19.29 -29.50
N LEU A 32 25.16 -19.19 -30.80
CA LEU A 32 24.20 -19.60 -31.83
C LEU A 32 23.60 -21.00 -31.59
N GLN A 33 22.29 -21.11 -31.61
CA GLN A 33 21.57 -22.36 -31.87
C GLN A 33 20.36 -22.19 -32.77
N SER A 34 20.38 -23.03 -33.77
CA SER A 34 19.46 -23.33 -34.87
C SER A 34 17.97 -23.24 -34.57
N SER A 35 17.25 -22.58 -35.49
CA SER A 35 15.79 -22.47 -35.57
C SER A 35 15.15 -23.78 -36.01
N PRO A 36 14.14 -24.31 -35.29
CA PRO A 36 13.17 -25.24 -35.88
C PRO A 36 12.07 -24.46 -36.62
N GLY A 37 11.73 -24.91 -37.81
CA GLY A 37 10.73 -24.30 -38.68
C GLY A 37 9.33 -24.21 -38.08
N PRO A 38 8.42 -23.41 -38.69
CA PRO A 38 7.12 -23.08 -38.09
C PRO A 38 6.21 -24.30 -37.99
N ALA A 39 5.95 -24.73 -36.77
CA ALA A 39 4.89 -25.70 -36.47
C ALA A 39 3.54 -25.12 -36.87
N ARG A 40 2.80 -25.84 -37.74
CA ARG A 40 1.44 -25.50 -38.14
C ARG A 40 0.51 -25.58 -36.92
N THR A 41 0.26 -24.44 -36.31
CA THR A 41 -0.68 -24.32 -35.19
C THR A 41 -2.10 -24.46 -35.70
N SER A 42 -2.87 -25.41 -35.12
CA SER A 42 -4.27 -25.68 -35.46
C SER A 42 -5.17 -24.44 -35.30
N PRO A 43 -6.19 -24.25 -36.16
CA PRO A 43 -7.13 -23.11 -36.11
C PRO A 43 -7.79 -22.90 -34.74
N MET A 44 -8.01 -23.98 -33.97
CA MET A 44 -8.52 -23.94 -32.60
C MET A 44 -7.56 -23.26 -31.61
N HIS A 45 -6.25 -23.36 -31.82
CA HIS A 45 -5.26 -22.71 -30.97
C HIS A 45 -5.29 -21.18 -31.13
N HIS A 46 -5.43 -20.71 -32.38
CA HIS A 46 -5.55 -19.27 -32.67
C HIS A 46 -6.85 -18.68 -32.10
N ALA A 47 -7.97 -19.35 -32.23
CA ALA A 47 -9.26 -18.90 -31.69
C ALA A 47 -9.21 -18.77 -30.13
N ARG A 48 -8.56 -19.72 -29.46
CA ARG A 48 -8.40 -19.72 -28.00
C ARG A 48 -7.45 -18.60 -27.54
N GLN A 49 -6.33 -18.40 -28.23
CA GLN A 49 -5.40 -17.30 -27.96
C GLN A 49 -6.06 -15.94 -28.15
N HIS A 50 -6.86 -15.75 -29.20
CA HIS A 50 -7.61 -14.51 -29.44
C HIS A 50 -8.67 -14.25 -28.36
N ALA A 51 -9.34 -15.29 -27.85
CA ALA A 51 -10.30 -15.15 -26.75
C ALA A 51 -9.61 -14.76 -25.44
N GLU A 52 -8.48 -15.41 -25.12
CA GLU A 52 -7.68 -15.09 -23.93
C GLU A 52 -7.11 -13.66 -23.98
N THR A 53 -6.64 -13.23 -25.16
CA THR A 53 -6.15 -11.87 -25.38
C THR A 53 -7.25 -10.83 -25.16
N ARG A 54 -8.46 -11.04 -25.70
CA ARG A 54 -9.62 -10.16 -25.51
C ARG A 54 -10.04 -10.07 -24.04
N THR A 55 -10.05 -11.18 -23.31
CA THR A 55 -10.39 -11.20 -21.89
C THR A 55 -9.33 -10.45 -21.07
N ARG A 56 -8.05 -10.62 -21.40
CA ARG A 56 -6.95 -9.89 -20.75
C ARG A 56 -7.05 -8.38 -21.01
N GLU A 57 -7.35 -7.98 -22.23
CA GLU A 57 -7.50 -6.58 -22.63
C GLU A 57 -8.70 -5.92 -21.93
N ARG A 58 -9.84 -6.61 -21.84
CA ARG A 58 -11.01 -6.16 -21.08
C ARG A 58 -10.70 -6.01 -19.61
N ARG A 59 -10.01 -6.99 -19.01
CA ARG A 59 -9.58 -6.96 -17.61
C ARG A 59 -8.66 -5.77 -17.33
N TYR A 60 -7.71 -5.51 -18.20
CA TYR A 60 -6.83 -4.35 -18.11
C TYR A 60 -7.62 -3.03 -18.15
N ARG A 61 -8.52 -2.86 -19.10
CA ARG A 61 -9.38 -1.67 -19.20
C ARG A 61 -10.26 -1.48 -17.98
N LEU A 62 -10.82 -2.56 -17.44
CA LEU A 62 -11.62 -2.52 -16.21
C LEU A 62 -10.78 -2.13 -15.00
N ALA A 63 -9.55 -2.64 -14.88
CA ALA A 63 -8.65 -2.27 -13.79
C ALA A 63 -8.32 -0.78 -13.81
N HIS A 64 -7.98 -0.22 -14.98
CA HIS A 64 -7.69 1.20 -15.13
C HIS A 64 -8.91 2.10 -14.89
N GLU A 65 -10.09 1.72 -15.35
CA GLU A 65 -11.31 2.51 -15.08
C GLU A 65 -11.71 2.44 -13.60
N ALA A 66 -11.57 1.29 -12.95
CA ALA A 66 -11.78 1.16 -11.50
C ALA A 66 -10.77 2.01 -10.71
N ALA A 67 -9.50 1.98 -11.10
CA ALA A 67 -8.45 2.80 -10.52
C ALA A 67 -8.74 4.31 -10.65
N ARG A 68 -9.20 4.75 -11.81
CA ARG A 68 -9.62 6.13 -12.05
C ARG A 68 -10.79 6.54 -11.16
N LEU A 69 -11.81 5.68 -11.03
CA LEU A 69 -12.95 5.93 -10.15
C LEU A 69 -12.54 6.01 -8.67
N ILE A 70 -11.60 5.19 -8.23
CA ILE A 70 -11.04 5.27 -6.87
C ILE A 70 -10.33 6.61 -6.68
N ALA A 71 -9.46 6.99 -7.62
CA ALA A 71 -8.65 8.21 -7.53
C ALA A 71 -9.48 9.50 -7.61
N GLU A 72 -10.47 9.56 -8.52
CA GLU A 72 -11.27 10.77 -8.75
C GLU A 72 -12.50 10.89 -7.85
N SER A 73 -13.13 9.75 -7.52
CA SER A 73 -14.42 9.74 -6.79
C SER A 73 -14.28 9.33 -5.32
N GLY A 74 -13.08 9.04 -4.84
CA GLY A 74 -12.82 8.65 -3.45
C GLY A 74 -13.47 7.32 -3.04
N ILE A 75 -13.79 6.44 -4.00
CA ILE A 75 -14.36 5.12 -3.71
C ILE A 75 -13.28 4.26 -3.05
N ARG A 76 -13.50 3.86 -1.80
CA ARG A 76 -12.53 3.04 -1.03
C ARG A 76 -12.76 1.53 -1.16
N ASP A 77 -13.92 1.13 -1.65
CA ASP A 77 -14.29 -0.27 -1.83
C ASP A 77 -13.98 -0.72 -3.26
N PHE A 78 -13.01 -1.62 -3.40
CA PHE A 78 -12.61 -2.21 -4.68
C PHE A 78 -13.76 -2.94 -5.39
N HIS A 79 -14.67 -3.56 -4.64
CA HIS A 79 -15.81 -4.24 -5.24
C HIS A 79 -16.77 -3.25 -5.89
N GLN A 80 -17.11 -2.17 -5.20
CA GLN A 80 -17.91 -1.08 -5.77
C GLN A 80 -17.24 -0.43 -6.97
N ALA A 81 -15.91 -0.22 -6.92
CA ALA A 81 -15.16 0.33 -8.03
C ALA A 81 -15.23 -0.57 -9.28
N LYS A 82 -15.08 -1.91 -9.11
CA LYS A 82 -15.23 -2.88 -10.19
C LYS A 82 -16.60 -2.84 -10.84
N LEU A 83 -17.66 -2.87 -10.04
CA LEU A 83 -19.04 -2.85 -10.54
C LEU A 83 -19.32 -1.58 -11.32
N LYS A 84 -18.92 -0.41 -10.80
CA LYS A 84 -19.08 0.87 -11.51
C LYS A 84 -18.26 0.92 -12.80
N ALA A 85 -17.02 0.42 -12.79
CA ALA A 85 -16.19 0.34 -13.98
C ALA A 85 -16.80 -0.59 -15.05
N ALA A 86 -17.30 -1.76 -14.64
CA ALA A 86 -17.98 -2.71 -15.51
C ALA A 86 -19.23 -2.10 -16.16
N GLN A 87 -20.06 -1.42 -15.37
CA GLN A 87 -21.24 -0.71 -15.86
C GLN A 87 -20.87 0.39 -16.88
N ARG A 88 -19.83 1.18 -16.57
CA ARG A 88 -19.41 2.31 -17.42
C ARG A 88 -18.82 1.86 -18.75
N LEU A 89 -18.11 0.73 -18.77
CA LEU A 89 -17.51 0.14 -19.97
C LEU A 89 -18.43 -0.83 -20.70
N GLY A 90 -19.64 -1.12 -20.17
CA GLY A 90 -20.58 -2.08 -20.76
C GLY A 90 -20.03 -3.51 -20.77
N ILE A 91 -19.18 -3.88 -19.82
CA ILE A 91 -18.58 -5.21 -19.71
C ILE A 91 -19.29 -5.97 -18.58
N HIS A 92 -20.05 -7.00 -18.94
CA HIS A 92 -20.85 -7.81 -18.01
C HIS A 92 -20.30 -9.22 -17.80
N ASP A 93 -19.08 -9.48 -18.27
CA ASP A 93 -18.45 -10.78 -18.21
C ASP A 93 -17.62 -10.90 -16.91
N ASP A 94 -18.05 -11.78 -16.00
CA ASP A 94 -17.38 -12.06 -14.74
C ASP A 94 -15.94 -12.55 -14.91
N ALA A 95 -15.64 -13.27 -16.00
CA ALA A 95 -14.30 -13.74 -16.32
C ALA A 95 -13.33 -12.60 -16.64
N SER A 96 -13.84 -11.44 -17.04
CA SER A 96 -13.07 -10.21 -17.32
C SER A 96 -12.91 -9.32 -16.09
N LEU A 97 -13.52 -9.62 -14.94
CA LEU A 97 -13.35 -8.79 -13.74
C LEU A 97 -11.91 -8.82 -13.24
N PRO A 98 -11.30 -7.65 -12.97
CA PRO A 98 -9.95 -7.57 -12.49
C PRO A 98 -9.83 -8.04 -11.03
N ARG A 99 -8.69 -8.60 -10.68
CA ARG A 99 -8.33 -8.84 -9.29
C ARG A 99 -8.05 -7.52 -8.59
N ASN A 100 -8.21 -7.47 -7.28
CA ASN A 100 -7.95 -6.24 -6.52
C ASN A 100 -6.51 -5.74 -6.71
N ARG A 101 -5.54 -6.67 -6.81
CA ARG A 101 -4.15 -6.35 -7.10
C ARG A 101 -3.95 -5.64 -8.45
N GLU A 102 -4.66 -6.05 -9.49
CA GLU A 102 -4.58 -5.43 -10.82
C GLU A 102 -5.11 -3.98 -10.78
N ILE A 103 -6.16 -3.74 -9.96
CA ILE A 103 -6.68 -2.38 -9.74
C ILE A 103 -5.68 -1.54 -8.94
N GLU A 104 -5.05 -2.12 -7.94
CA GLU A 104 -4.04 -1.43 -7.12
C GLU A 104 -2.80 -1.05 -7.96
N GLU A 105 -2.33 -1.93 -8.83
CA GLU A 105 -1.26 -1.66 -9.78
C GLU A 105 -1.65 -0.53 -10.75
N ALA A 106 -2.86 -0.58 -11.31
CA ALA A 106 -3.41 0.46 -12.17
C ALA A 106 -3.61 1.80 -11.43
N LEU A 107 -3.98 1.77 -10.14
CA LEU A 107 -4.12 2.96 -9.31
C LEU A 107 -2.77 3.65 -9.08
N ARG A 108 -1.71 2.89 -8.80
CA ARG A 108 -0.34 3.44 -8.68
C ARG A 108 0.11 4.09 -9.99
N GLU A 109 -0.16 3.44 -11.13
CA GLU A 109 0.17 3.99 -12.44
C GLU A 109 -0.61 5.27 -12.73
N TYR A 110 -1.93 5.28 -12.47
CA TYR A 110 -2.78 6.46 -12.63
C TYR A 110 -2.29 7.63 -11.77
N GLN A 111 -1.99 7.37 -10.50
CA GLN A 111 -1.50 8.37 -9.57
C GLN A 111 -0.16 8.97 -10.03
N ARG A 112 0.77 8.12 -10.47
CA ARG A 112 2.06 8.57 -11.01
C ARG A 112 1.91 9.47 -12.26
N LEU A 113 0.93 9.17 -13.12
CA LEU A 113 0.76 9.89 -14.40
C LEU A 113 -0.07 11.18 -14.25
N PHE A 114 -1.03 11.23 -13.34
CA PHE A 114 -2.05 12.27 -13.32
C PHE A 114 -2.13 13.09 -12.02
N GLN A 115 -1.52 12.65 -10.93
CA GLN A 115 -1.61 13.36 -9.65
C GLN A 115 -0.35 14.17 -9.28
N GLY A 116 0.71 14.08 -10.08
CA GLY A 116 1.88 14.97 -10.06
C GLY A 116 2.53 15.15 -8.67
N ASP A 117 3.32 16.21 -8.54
CA ASP A 117 4.14 16.54 -7.34
C ASP A 117 3.32 16.72 -6.06
N ALA A 118 2.07 17.16 -6.16
CA ALA A 118 1.21 17.38 -4.98
C ALA A 118 0.91 16.08 -4.23
N GLN A 119 0.70 14.97 -4.95
CA GLN A 119 0.44 13.68 -4.30
C GLN A 119 1.72 13.05 -3.77
N VAL A 120 2.82 13.17 -4.49
CA VAL A 120 4.13 12.69 -4.03
C VAL A 120 4.45 13.37 -2.69
N ASN A 121 4.27 14.68 -2.60
CA ASN A 121 4.46 15.44 -1.36
C ASN A 121 3.49 15.02 -0.25
N ALA A 122 2.20 14.81 -0.57
CA ALA A 122 1.21 14.37 0.40
C ALA A 122 1.48 12.95 0.91
N LEU A 123 1.93 12.04 0.07
CA LEU A 123 2.36 10.70 0.46
C LEU A 123 3.61 10.76 1.34
N ARG A 124 4.60 11.56 0.96
CA ARG A 124 5.82 11.77 1.75
C ARG A 124 5.50 12.29 3.15
N GLN A 125 4.68 13.34 3.25
CA GLN A 125 4.24 13.88 4.53
C GLN A 125 3.58 12.81 5.43
N ARG A 126 2.74 11.92 4.86
CA ARG A 126 2.12 10.82 5.60
C ARG A 126 3.11 9.77 6.05
N ARG A 127 4.10 9.45 5.24
CA ARG A 127 5.16 8.50 5.60
C ARG A 127 6.07 9.04 6.69
N ASP A 128 6.41 10.33 6.64
CA ASP A 128 7.17 11.00 7.71
C ASP A 128 6.37 11.02 9.02
N ALA A 129 5.07 11.32 8.96
CA ALA A 129 4.18 11.25 10.12
C ALA A 129 4.04 9.80 10.64
N ALA A 130 3.97 8.81 9.74
CA ALA A 130 3.93 7.41 10.09
C ALA A 130 5.20 6.95 10.80
N LEU A 131 6.37 7.41 10.34
CA LEU A 131 7.65 7.09 10.98
C LEU A 131 7.68 7.58 12.43
N ARG A 132 7.34 8.85 12.65
CA ARG A 132 7.24 9.42 13.99
C ARG A 132 6.23 8.70 14.88
N ALA A 133 5.08 8.32 14.30
CA ALA A 133 4.06 7.56 15.03
C ALA A 133 4.52 6.13 15.37
N LEU A 134 5.25 5.46 14.48
CA LEU A 134 5.85 4.14 14.76
C LEU A 134 6.85 4.20 15.92
N GLU A 135 7.64 5.25 16.00
CA GLU A 135 8.57 5.49 17.12
C GLU A 135 7.82 5.81 18.42
N PHE A 136 6.77 6.64 18.35
CA PHE A 136 5.94 6.99 19.49
C PHE A 136 5.20 5.78 20.08
N PHE A 137 4.66 4.90 19.22
CA PHE A 137 3.98 3.67 19.61
C PHE A 137 4.92 2.45 19.68
N ALA A 138 6.23 2.66 19.78
CA ALA A 138 7.22 1.57 19.89
C ALA A 138 6.92 0.56 21.02
N PRO A 139 6.39 0.98 22.20
CA PRO A 139 6.02 0.01 23.26
C PRO A 139 5.02 -1.07 22.81
N PHE A 140 4.27 -0.84 21.75
CA PHE A 140 3.28 -1.76 21.17
C PHE A 140 3.76 -2.44 19.90
N GLU A 141 5.06 -2.49 19.64
CA GLU A 141 5.60 -3.13 18.42
C GLU A 141 4.91 -2.67 17.12
N ALA A 142 4.61 -1.38 17.02
CA ALA A 142 3.82 -0.79 15.95
C ALA A 142 4.31 -1.16 14.54
N ARG A 143 3.37 -1.38 13.62
CA ARG A 143 3.64 -1.63 12.20
C ARG A 143 2.74 -0.76 11.32
N LEU A 144 3.34 -0.09 10.33
CA LEU A 144 2.60 0.62 9.28
C LEU A 144 1.98 -0.38 8.32
N VAL A 145 0.73 -0.13 7.92
CA VAL A 145 -0.02 -0.95 6.95
C VAL A 145 -0.81 -0.05 5.97
N GLY A 146 -1.38 -0.65 4.94
CA GLY A 146 -2.36 -0.03 4.04
C GLY A 146 -1.78 1.00 3.08
N ALA A 147 -2.65 1.90 2.61
CA ALA A 147 -2.40 2.76 1.45
C ALA A 147 -1.13 3.62 1.55
N VAL A 148 -0.77 4.09 2.75
CA VAL A 148 0.45 4.88 2.98
C VAL A 148 1.71 4.03 2.74
N LEU A 149 1.71 2.78 3.24
CA LEU A 149 2.80 1.84 2.97
C LEU A 149 2.86 1.44 1.50
N ASP A 150 1.69 1.18 0.90
CA ASP A 150 1.58 0.69 -0.47
C ASP A 150 1.79 1.79 -1.53
N GLY A 151 1.84 3.06 -1.12
CA GLY A 151 2.04 4.20 -2.02
C GLY A 151 0.78 4.64 -2.78
N THR A 152 -0.40 4.15 -2.36
CA THR A 152 -1.69 4.45 -3.00
C THR A 152 -2.56 5.44 -2.19
N ALA A 153 -1.98 6.05 -1.14
CA ALA A 153 -2.68 6.99 -0.29
C ALA A 153 -3.08 8.26 -1.06
N ASP A 154 -4.36 8.62 -0.98
CA ASP A 154 -4.88 9.91 -1.42
C ASP A 154 -4.66 11.01 -0.36
N ALA A 155 -5.05 12.26 -0.70
CA ALA A 155 -4.94 13.41 0.20
C ALA A 155 -5.71 13.26 1.53
N ASN A 156 -6.66 12.34 1.63
CA ASN A 156 -7.52 12.12 2.82
C ASN A 156 -7.26 10.76 3.47
N ALA A 157 -6.32 9.96 2.95
CA ALA A 157 -6.02 8.65 3.49
C ALA A 157 -5.41 8.76 4.91
N PRO A 158 -5.94 8.05 5.91
CA PRO A 158 -5.35 8.02 7.23
C PRO A 158 -4.06 7.21 7.25
N VAL A 159 -3.18 7.52 8.19
CA VAL A 159 -2.04 6.69 8.56
C VAL A 159 -2.55 5.50 9.37
N GLN A 160 -2.40 4.29 8.85
CA GLN A 160 -2.91 3.07 9.46
C GLN A 160 -1.79 2.31 10.15
N LEU A 161 -1.91 2.10 11.46
CA LEU A 161 -0.96 1.35 12.26
C LEU A 161 -1.62 0.14 12.90
N GLN A 162 -0.89 -0.95 13.00
CA GLN A 162 -1.22 -2.10 13.83
C GLN A 162 -0.36 -2.04 15.09
N LEU A 163 -1.02 -2.10 16.24
CA LEU A 163 -0.41 -2.16 17.57
C LEU A 163 -0.64 -3.54 18.17
N TYR A 164 0.32 -4.10 18.86
CA TYR A 164 0.26 -5.45 19.38
C TYR A 164 0.37 -5.46 20.89
N THR A 165 -0.68 -5.98 21.55
CA THR A 165 -0.74 -6.16 23.00
C THR A 165 -1.82 -7.17 23.38
N ASP A 166 -1.59 -7.93 24.44
CA ASP A 166 -2.59 -8.80 25.05
C ASP A 166 -3.36 -8.09 26.19
N ASP A 167 -2.92 -6.88 26.60
CA ASP A 167 -3.65 -6.03 27.54
C ASP A 167 -4.56 -5.06 26.77
N ALA A 168 -5.86 -5.32 26.84
CA ALA A 168 -6.88 -4.50 26.15
C ALA A 168 -6.89 -3.03 26.61
N GLU A 169 -6.47 -2.76 27.85
CA GLU A 169 -6.45 -1.41 28.43
C GLU A 169 -5.13 -0.66 28.20
N ALA A 170 -4.09 -1.33 27.69
CA ALA A 170 -2.77 -0.72 27.53
C ALA A 170 -2.79 0.45 26.54
N VAL A 171 -3.46 0.29 25.39
CA VAL A 171 -3.53 1.35 24.36
C VAL A 171 -4.40 2.52 24.81
N PRO A 172 -5.65 2.33 25.34
CA PRO A 172 -6.43 3.45 25.85
C PRO A 172 -5.72 4.22 26.98
N ARG A 173 -5.09 3.54 27.93
CA ARG A 173 -4.29 4.21 28.98
C ARG A 173 -3.15 5.02 28.38
N PHE A 174 -2.42 4.47 27.44
CA PHE A 174 -1.33 5.15 26.77
C PHE A 174 -1.82 6.42 26.06
N LEU A 175 -2.94 6.36 25.34
CA LEU A 175 -3.55 7.52 24.67
C LEU A 175 -4.00 8.58 25.68
N GLU A 176 -4.59 8.18 26.82
CA GLU A 176 -5.04 9.06 27.90
C GLU A 176 -3.84 9.75 28.58
N ASP A 177 -2.80 9.01 28.95
CA ASP A 177 -1.57 9.51 29.57
C ASP A 177 -0.91 10.59 28.69
N HIS A 178 -0.97 10.40 27.38
CA HIS A 178 -0.44 11.36 26.40
C HIS A 178 -1.46 12.41 25.94
N ARG A 179 -2.67 12.42 26.55
CA ARG A 179 -3.75 13.37 26.25
C ARG A 179 -4.14 13.40 24.78
N ILE A 180 -4.18 12.25 24.14
CA ILE A 180 -4.60 12.07 22.76
C ILE A 180 -6.10 11.75 22.74
N PRO A 181 -6.97 12.69 22.31
CA PRO A 181 -8.39 12.40 22.17
C PRO A 181 -8.60 11.46 20.99
N ALA A 182 -9.11 10.26 21.27
CA ALA A 182 -9.35 9.24 20.26
C ALA A 182 -10.76 8.67 20.36
N GLU A 183 -11.36 8.40 19.19
CA GLU A 183 -12.62 7.68 19.08
C GLU A 183 -12.33 6.19 18.94
N THR A 184 -13.11 5.35 19.66
CA THR A 184 -12.99 3.90 19.53
C THR A 184 -14.05 3.33 18.60
N ARG A 185 -13.66 2.32 17.82
CA ARG A 185 -14.55 1.51 16.97
C ARG A 185 -14.15 0.05 17.05
N SER A 186 -15.00 -0.84 16.56
CA SER A 186 -14.68 -2.25 16.37
C SER A 186 -14.48 -2.56 14.89
N ARG A 187 -13.51 -3.43 14.59
CA ARG A 187 -13.23 -3.91 13.24
C ARG A 187 -13.01 -5.41 13.27
N ARG A 188 -13.69 -6.12 12.38
CA ARG A 188 -13.47 -7.55 12.18
C ARG A 188 -12.26 -7.79 11.31
N ILE A 189 -11.30 -8.58 11.83
CA ILE A 189 -10.03 -8.88 11.16
C ILE A 189 -9.84 -10.40 11.11
N ARG A 190 -9.43 -10.88 9.95
CA ARG A 190 -9.07 -12.27 9.70
C ARG A 190 -7.58 -12.46 10.00
N LEU A 191 -7.26 -13.14 11.09
CA LEU A 191 -5.87 -13.43 11.46
C LEU A 191 -5.26 -14.51 10.56
N ASP A 192 -6.05 -15.55 10.27
CA ASP A 192 -5.70 -16.64 9.38
C ASP A 192 -6.96 -17.22 8.71
N ARG A 193 -6.88 -18.40 8.10
CA ARG A 193 -8.01 -19.04 7.42
C ARG A 193 -9.15 -19.45 8.33
N GLU A 194 -8.87 -19.69 9.61
CA GLU A 194 -9.80 -20.23 10.59
C GLU A 194 -10.19 -19.20 11.66
N ARG A 195 -9.29 -18.26 11.97
CA ARG A 195 -9.49 -17.29 13.05
C ARG A 195 -9.86 -15.91 12.52
N THR A 196 -11.01 -15.45 12.95
CA THR A 196 -11.48 -14.06 12.76
C THR A 196 -11.76 -13.47 14.15
N ILE A 197 -11.27 -12.27 14.39
CA ILE A 197 -11.46 -11.57 15.67
C ILE A 197 -12.07 -10.18 15.44
N ASP A 198 -12.77 -9.68 16.44
CA ASP A 198 -13.19 -8.28 16.50
C ASP A 198 -12.13 -7.50 17.30
N CYS A 199 -11.49 -6.54 16.64
CA CYS A 199 -10.40 -5.73 17.20
C CYS A 199 -10.87 -4.33 17.54
N ALA A 200 -10.32 -3.75 18.62
CA ALA A 200 -10.46 -2.34 18.90
C ALA A 200 -9.67 -1.51 17.86
N VAL A 201 -10.28 -0.43 17.39
CA VAL A 201 -9.67 0.54 16.49
C VAL A 201 -9.81 1.92 17.12
N TRP A 202 -8.69 2.63 17.26
CA TRP A 202 -8.65 3.98 17.80
C TRP A 202 -8.36 4.98 16.68
N LEU A 203 -9.24 5.97 16.54
CA LEU A 203 -9.18 6.99 15.51
C LEU A 203 -8.90 8.34 16.15
N PHE A 204 -7.89 9.05 15.68
CA PHE A 204 -7.59 10.41 16.09
C PHE A 204 -6.96 11.20 14.95
N SER A 205 -6.80 12.52 15.14
CA SER A 205 -6.11 13.39 14.19
C SER A 205 -4.95 14.10 14.86
N ALA A 206 -3.82 14.19 14.17
CA ALA A 206 -2.65 14.97 14.57
C ALA A 206 -2.05 15.63 13.33
N GLU A 207 -1.68 16.92 13.44
CA GLU A 207 -1.10 17.71 12.32
C GLU A 207 -1.94 17.65 11.03
N ASP A 208 -3.28 17.72 11.16
CA ASP A 208 -4.27 17.60 10.09
C ASP A 208 -4.28 16.23 9.36
N LEU A 209 -3.56 15.25 9.89
CA LEU A 209 -3.57 13.88 9.39
C LEU A 209 -4.42 12.97 10.30
N GLY A 210 -5.26 12.14 9.67
CA GLY A 210 -6.00 11.09 10.39
C GLY A 210 -5.09 9.90 10.71
N PHE A 211 -5.28 9.31 11.89
CA PHE A 211 -4.63 8.07 12.32
C PHE A 211 -5.66 7.01 12.64
N ASP A 212 -5.37 5.79 12.24
CA ASP A 212 -6.19 4.59 12.47
C ASP A 212 -5.31 3.53 13.13
N LEU A 213 -5.50 3.32 14.44
CA LEU A 213 -4.72 2.36 15.23
C LEU A 213 -5.55 1.10 15.42
N THR A 214 -5.19 0.00 14.82
CA THR A 214 -5.83 -1.30 15.03
C THR A 214 -5.05 -2.09 16.08
N VAL A 215 -5.71 -2.46 17.18
CA VAL A 215 -5.10 -3.22 18.28
C VAL A 215 -5.29 -4.71 18.03
N LEU A 216 -4.18 -5.45 17.99
CA LEU A 216 -4.12 -6.88 17.70
C LEU A 216 -3.49 -7.63 18.87
N PRO A 217 -3.83 -8.91 19.10
CA PRO A 217 -3.16 -9.73 20.08
C PRO A 217 -1.67 -9.92 19.71
N TYR A 218 -0.83 -10.11 20.69
CA TYR A 218 0.63 -10.14 20.51
C TYR A 218 1.10 -11.29 19.60
N ASP A 219 0.36 -12.41 19.56
CA ASP A 219 0.66 -13.53 18.66
C ASP A 219 0.55 -13.17 17.17
N ALA A 220 -0.31 -12.20 16.82
CA ALA A 220 -0.45 -11.68 15.46
C ALA A 220 0.80 -10.90 14.95
N LEU A 221 1.74 -10.56 15.85
CA LEU A 221 3.03 -9.99 15.46
C LEU A 221 3.86 -10.98 14.64
N ARG A 222 3.75 -12.28 14.91
CA ARG A 222 4.50 -13.31 14.18
C ARG A 222 3.89 -13.61 12.81
N GLN A 223 2.56 -13.63 12.73
CA GLN A 223 1.83 -13.92 11.51
C GLN A 223 0.92 -12.74 11.16
N ALA A 224 1.19 -12.07 10.04
CA ALA A 224 0.37 -10.95 9.59
C ALA A 224 -1.08 -11.40 9.35
N PRO A 225 -2.08 -10.60 9.77
CA PRO A 225 -3.46 -10.80 9.37
C PRO A 225 -3.62 -10.89 7.86
N LEU A 226 -4.68 -11.54 7.41
CA LEU A 226 -4.96 -11.64 5.98
C LEU A 226 -5.56 -10.34 5.47
N SER A 227 -5.06 -9.89 4.33
CA SER A 227 -5.63 -8.77 3.59
C SER A 227 -7.02 -9.12 3.07
N SER A 228 -7.98 -8.20 3.21
CA SER A 228 -9.29 -8.31 2.58
C SER A 228 -9.24 -8.18 1.05
N ILE A 229 -8.09 -7.76 0.50
CA ILE A 229 -7.91 -7.52 -0.93
C ILE A 229 -7.58 -8.80 -1.69
N ASP A 230 -6.64 -9.60 -1.18
CA ASP A 230 -6.10 -10.76 -1.89
C ASP A 230 -5.97 -12.02 -1.02
N GLU A 231 -6.50 -11.97 0.22
CA GLU A 231 -6.43 -13.06 1.21
C GLU A 231 -5.00 -13.52 1.54
N LYS A 232 -4.01 -12.69 1.24
CA LYS A 232 -2.62 -12.93 1.61
C LYS A 232 -2.27 -12.22 2.90
N PRO A 233 -1.17 -12.60 3.56
CA PRO A 233 -0.66 -11.85 4.69
C PRO A 233 -0.47 -10.37 4.33
N MET A 234 -1.03 -9.47 5.14
CA MET A 234 -0.92 -8.03 4.94
C MET A 234 0.54 -7.59 4.93
N ARG A 235 0.89 -6.69 4.00
CA ARG A 235 2.19 -6.00 4.06
C ARG A 235 2.23 -5.14 5.31
N ARG A 236 3.36 -5.19 6.00
CA ARG A 236 3.63 -4.42 7.21
C ARG A 236 5.04 -3.86 7.15
N ALA A 237 5.25 -2.68 7.72
CA ALA A 237 6.58 -2.11 7.86
C ALA A 237 6.81 -1.65 9.29
N SER A 238 7.97 -1.99 9.85
CA SER A 238 8.51 -1.38 11.06
C SER A 238 9.06 0.01 10.76
N ALA A 239 9.43 0.78 11.79
CA ALA A 239 10.09 2.07 11.63
C ALA A 239 11.36 1.97 10.76
N ALA A 240 12.22 0.97 11.02
CA ALA A 240 13.44 0.76 10.24
C ALA A 240 13.15 0.42 8.76
N GLN A 241 12.12 -0.37 8.50
CA GLN A 241 11.71 -0.71 7.12
C GLN A 241 11.12 0.49 6.38
N LEU A 242 10.32 1.31 7.07
CA LEU A 242 9.78 2.54 6.48
C LEU A 242 10.90 3.56 6.21
N GLN A 243 11.85 3.71 7.12
CA GLN A 243 13.01 4.58 6.92
C GLN A 243 13.85 4.14 5.71
N ALA A 244 14.11 2.85 5.56
CA ALA A 244 14.81 2.31 4.39
C ALA A 244 14.05 2.58 3.08
N LEU A 245 12.71 2.48 3.10
CA LEU A 245 11.87 2.79 1.95
C LEU A 245 11.98 4.27 1.58
N LEU A 246 11.94 5.18 2.55
CA LEU A 246 12.08 6.63 2.34
C LEU A 246 13.44 6.99 1.73
N VAL A 247 14.52 6.40 2.24
CA VAL A 247 15.87 6.61 1.68
C VAL A 247 15.98 6.13 0.23
N ASN A 248 15.39 4.97 -0.08
CA ASN A 248 15.39 4.45 -1.46
C ASN A 248 14.60 5.34 -2.43
N GLU A 249 13.50 5.94 -1.97
CA GLU A 249 12.71 6.88 -2.78
C GLU A 249 13.47 8.17 -3.04
N ASP A 250 14.18 8.70 -2.04
CA ASP A 250 15.02 9.87 -2.20
C ASP A 250 16.12 9.62 -3.23
N LEU A 251 16.80 8.48 -3.17
CA LEU A 251 17.83 8.10 -4.14
C LEU A 251 17.27 8.00 -5.57
N ALA A 252 16.11 7.35 -5.73
CA ALA A 252 15.45 7.23 -7.05
C ALA A 252 15.01 8.61 -7.60
N GLY A 253 14.66 9.55 -6.73
CA GLY A 253 14.34 10.94 -7.10
C GLY A 253 15.56 11.68 -7.67
N TYR A 254 16.73 11.53 -7.05
CA TYR A 254 17.99 12.15 -7.53
C TYR A 254 18.46 11.60 -8.87
N GLU A 255 18.29 10.31 -9.13
CA GLU A 255 18.65 9.70 -10.43
C GLU A 255 17.80 10.27 -11.58
N ASN A 256 16.50 10.44 -11.35
CA ASN A 256 15.57 10.97 -12.37
C ASN A 256 15.75 12.48 -12.64
N ASP A 257 16.26 13.25 -11.70
CA ASP A 257 16.49 14.71 -11.87
C ASP A 257 17.86 14.98 -12.52
N SER A 258 18.80 14.04 -12.40
CA SER A 258 20.12 14.13 -13.03
C SER A 258 20.14 13.84 -14.54
N ASP A 259 19.06 13.22 -15.05
CA ASP A 259 18.88 12.88 -16.48
C ASP A 259 18.07 13.94 -17.27
N ARG A 260 17.69 15.04 -16.64
CA ARG A 260 17.00 16.18 -17.26
C ARG A 260 17.93 17.35 -17.49
#